data_974a5223db8ca5db569f825ef52b68ef
#
_entry.id   974a5223db8ca5db569f825ef52b68ef
#
_cell.length_a   1.000
_cell.length_b   1.000
_cell.length_c   1.000
_cell.angle_alpha   90.00
_cell.angle_beta   90.00
_cell.angle_gamma   90.00
#
_symmetry.space_group_name_H-M   'P 1'
#
loop_
_entity.id
_entity.type
_entity.pdbx_description
1 polymer ?
#
loop_
_entity_poly.entity_id
_entity_poly.type
_entity_poly.pdbx_seq_one_letter_code
_entity_poly.pdbx_strand_id
1 'polypeptide(L)'
;MITVKAMQPEDVPFVAALEKECFSMPWPEEAVALELKNPLSCWLVAYDGQDFAGYVGSQAVLDEADMMNLAVMPNFRRRGIAGALVGALVENLKEKGVRCLTLEVRASNESAIALYEKLGFTEAGRRKNYYRNPKEDALILRKEWEK
;
A
#
# COMPACT_ATOMS: atom_id res chain seq x y z
N MET A 1 -12.35 7.43 -15.66
CA MET A 1 -12.04 8.27 -14.49
C MET A 1 -11.70 7.39 -13.30
N ILE A 2 -10.60 7.68 -12.65
CA ILE A 2 -10.14 6.89 -11.51
C ILE A 2 -10.88 7.33 -10.24
N THR A 3 -11.47 6.36 -9.55
CA THR A 3 -12.14 6.56 -8.26
C THR A 3 -11.41 5.76 -7.20
N VAL A 4 -11.09 6.38 -6.07
CA VAL A 4 -10.49 5.69 -4.92
C VAL A 4 -11.51 5.68 -3.79
N LYS A 5 -11.74 4.51 -3.20
CA LYS A 5 -12.73 4.35 -2.14
C LYS A 5 -12.28 3.29 -1.14
N ALA A 6 -12.94 3.24 0.01
CA ALA A 6 -12.69 2.21 1.02
C ALA A 6 -13.01 0.83 0.46
N MET A 7 -12.16 -0.14 0.78
CA MET A 7 -12.36 -1.53 0.36
C MET A 7 -13.65 -2.09 0.96
N GLN A 8 -14.45 -2.75 0.13
CA GLN A 8 -15.68 -3.40 0.51
C GLN A 8 -15.55 -4.92 0.36
N PRO A 9 -16.47 -5.72 0.93
CA PRO A 9 -16.37 -7.18 0.80
C PRO A 9 -16.29 -7.66 -0.65
N GLU A 10 -16.99 -7.03 -1.57
CA GLU A 10 -16.96 -7.40 -2.99
C GLU A 10 -15.61 -7.11 -3.66
N ASP A 11 -14.78 -6.27 -3.06
CA ASP A 11 -13.45 -5.93 -3.60
C ASP A 11 -12.39 -6.96 -3.20
N VAL A 12 -12.61 -7.69 -2.12
CA VAL A 12 -11.62 -8.61 -1.55
C VAL A 12 -11.08 -9.64 -2.54
N PRO A 13 -11.91 -10.29 -3.36
CA PRO A 13 -11.37 -11.26 -4.34
C PRO A 13 -10.40 -10.62 -5.35
N PHE A 14 -10.68 -9.39 -5.76
CA PHE A 14 -9.80 -8.67 -6.70
C PHE A 14 -8.47 -8.32 -6.06
N VAL A 15 -8.50 -7.87 -4.81
CA VAL A 15 -7.29 -7.55 -4.04
C VAL A 15 -6.44 -8.82 -3.85
N ALA A 16 -7.06 -9.92 -3.43
CA ALA A 16 -6.35 -11.17 -3.21
C ALA A 16 -5.73 -11.72 -4.49
N ALA A 17 -6.42 -11.60 -5.62
CA ALA A 17 -5.91 -12.05 -6.91
C ALA A 17 -4.68 -11.22 -7.32
N LEU A 18 -4.73 -9.91 -7.13
CA LEU A 18 -3.61 -9.05 -7.47
C LEU A 18 -2.41 -9.28 -6.53
N GLU A 19 -2.67 -9.55 -5.24
CA GLU A 19 -1.64 -9.95 -4.29
C GLU A 19 -0.86 -11.15 -4.79
N LYS A 20 -1.57 -12.18 -5.22
CA LYS A 20 -0.96 -13.41 -5.75
C LYS A 20 -0.08 -13.14 -6.96
N GLU A 21 -0.51 -12.23 -7.81
CA GLU A 21 0.20 -11.91 -9.04
C GLU A 21 1.47 -11.10 -8.78
N CYS A 22 1.43 -10.21 -7.78
CA CYS A 22 2.50 -9.23 -7.56
C CYS A 22 3.51 -9.60 -6.48
N PHE A 23 3.16 -10.48 -5.56
CA PHE A 23 4.01 -10.76 -4.39
C PHE A 23 4.32 -12.23 -4.24
N SER A 24 5.56 -12.53 -3.83
CA SER A 24 6.00 -13.91 -3.62
C SER A 24 5.38 -14.52 -2.35
N MET A 25 5.00 -13.68 -1.39
CA MET A 25 4.32 -14.12 -0.17
C MET A 25 3.03 -13.32 -0.01
N PRO A 26 2.01 -13.63 -0.84
CA PRO A 26 0.79 -12.83 -0.85
C PRO A 26 -0.07 -13.06 0.38
N TRP A 27 -0.84 -12.04 0.75
CA TRP A 27 -1.88 -12.20 1.75
C TRP A 27 -2.97 -13.11 1.18
N PRO A 28 -3.38 -14.16 1.89
CA PRO A 28 -4.52 -14.97 1.45
C PRO A 28 -5.82 -14.16 1.51
N GLU A 29 -6.80 -14.57 0.73
CA GLU A 29 -8.08 -13.86 0.65
C GLU A 29 -8.73 -13.70 2.02
N GLU A 30 -8.68 -14.73 2.86
CA GLU A 30 -9.26 -14.68 4.20
C GLU A 30 -8.60 -13.60 5.08
N ALA A 31 -7.28 -13.44 4.94
CA ALA A 31 -6.55 -12.43 5.70
C ALA A 31 -6.93 -11.02 5.25
N VAL A 32 -7.09 -10.82 3.94
CA VAL A 32 -7.55 -9.53 3.41
C VAL A 32 -8.97 -9.24 3.91
N ALA A 33 -9.84 -10.24 3.88
CA ALA A 33 -11.22 -10.07 4.35
C ALA A 33 -11.28 -9.67 5.83
N LEU A 34 -10.39 -10.22 6.65
CA LEU A 34 -10.34 -9.87 8.08
C LEU A 34 -9.95 -8.42 8.33
N GLU A 35 -9.23 -7.80 7.39
CA GLU A 35 -8.86 -6.39 7.51
C GLU A 35 -10.07 -5.46 7.47
N LEU A 36 -11.19 -5.89 6.88
CA LEU A 36 -12.44 -5.12 6.87
C LEU A 36 -12.99 -4.91 8.27
N LYS A 37 -12.67 -5.82 9.20
CA LYS A 37 -13.14 -5.77 10.58
C LYS A 37 -12.10 -5.23 11.56
N ASN A 38 -10.90 -4.93 11.08
CA ASN A 38 -9.82 -4.45 11.93
C ASN A 38 -9.92 -2.93 12.05
N PRO A 39 -10.21 -2.39 13.26
CA PRO A 39 -10.36 -0.94 13.43
C PRO A 39 -9.06 -0.16 13.20
N LEU A 40 -7.91 -0.83 13.20
CA LEU A 40 -6.62 -0.19 12.95
C LEU A 40 -6.29 -0.11 11.47
N SER A 41 -7.06 -0.78 10.62
CA SER A 41 -6.75 -0.90 9.19
C SER A 41 -7.42 0.19 8.36
N CYS A 42 -6.72 0.60 7.30
CA CYS A 42 -7.29 1.43 6.25
C CYS A 42 -6.83 0.84 4.92
N TRP A 43 -7.76 0.21 4.22
CA TRP A 43 -7.52 -0.36 2.90
C TRP A 43 -8.39 0.36 1.88
N LEU A 44 -7.77 0.82 0.81
CA LEU A 44 -8.45 1.55 -0.26
C LEU A 44 -8.27 0.81 -1.58
N VAL A 45 -9.29 0.92 -2.43
CA VAL A 45 -9.25 0.33 -3.78
C VAL A 45 -9.45 1.43 -4.81
N ALA A 46 -8.89 1.23 -5.98
CA ALA A 46 -9.02 2.15 -7.11
C ALA A 46 -9.72 1.45 -8.26
N TYR A 47 -10.63 2.17 -8.90
CA TYR A 47 -11.38 1.70 -10.06
C TYR A 47 -11.31 2.74 -11.17
N ASP A 48 -11.29 2.27 -12.41
CA ASP A 48 -11.52 3.11 -13.58
C ASP A 48 -12.89 2.72 -14.10
N GLY A 49 -13.91 3.52 -13.78
CA GLY A 49 -15.28 3.11 -14.00
C GLY A 49 -15.62 1.88 -13.19
N GLN A 50 -15.88 0.76 -13.85
CA GLN A 50 -16.19 -0.52 -13.20
C GLN A 50 -15.00 -1.48 -13.14
N ASP A 51 -13.86 -1.06 -13.68
CA ASP A 51 -12.68 -1.93 -13.77
C ASP A 51 -11.76 -1.73 -12.58
N PHE A 52 -11.51 -2.82 -11.84
CA PHE A 52 -10.57 -2.79 -10.71
C PHE A 52 -9.16 -2.45 -11.20
N ALA A 53 -8.55 -1.43 -10.61
CA ALA A 53 -7.25 -0.93 -11.06
C ALA A 53 -6.13 -1.16 -10.06
N GLY A 54 -6.43 -1.25 -8.78
CA GLY A 54 -5.40 -1.44 -7.77
C GLY A 54 -5.89 -1.23 -6.35
N TYR A 55 -4.98 -1.34 -5.38
CA TYR A 55 -5.31 -1.17 -3.98
C TYR A 55 -4.09 -0.75 -3.16
N VAL A 56 -4.35 -0.25 -1.96
CA VAL A 56 -3.32 -0.01 -0.94
C VAL A 56 -3.89 -0.43 0.41
N GLY A 57 -3.07 -1.10 1.21
CA GLY A 57 -3.47 -1.52 2.55
C GLY A 57 -2.52 -0.97 3.61
N SER A 58 -3.08 -0.57 4.75
CA SER A 58 -2.31 -0.03 5.86
C SER A 58 -2.94 -0.35 7.20
N GLN A 59 -2.12 -0.26 8.25
CA GLN A 59 -2.59 -0.34 9.63
C GLN A 59 -1.94 0.79 10.41
N ALA A 60 -2.70 1.39 11.33
CA ALA A 60 -2.21 2.49 12.16
C ALA A 60 -2.31 2.11 13.64
N VAL A 61 -1.26 2.42 14.38
CA VAL A 61 -1.26 2.29 15.84
C VAL A 61 -0.89 3.66 16.40
N LEU A 62 -1.78 4.22 17.20
CA LEU A 62 -1.64 5.59 17.71
C LEU A 62 -1.53 6.57 16.54
N ASP A 63 -0.43 7.32 16.45
CA ASP A 63 -0.26 8.34 15.42
C ASP A 63 0.69 7.93 14.27
N GLU A 64 1.01 6.64 14.18
CA GLU A 64 1.89 6.11 13.14
C GLU A 64 1.21 4.99 12.35
N ALA A 65 1.39 4.99 11.05
CA ALA A 65 0.83 3.97 10.17
C ALA A 65 1.93 3.23 9.40
N ASP A 66 1.66 1.97 9.12
CA ASP A 66 2.49 1.15 8.24
C ASP A 66 1.70 0.78 6.99
N MET A 67 2.32 0.97 5.83
CA MET A 67 1.75 0.48 4.58
C MET A 67 2.08 -0.99 4.46
N MET A 68 1.05 -1.83 4.34
CA MET A 68 1.25 -3.26 4.19
C MET A 68 1.65 -3.59 2.76
N ASN A 69 0.81 -3.27 1.80
CA ASN A 69 1.06 -3.51 0.38
C ASN A 69 0.39 -2.47 -0.49
N LEU A 70 0.94 -2.28 -1.67
CA LEU A 70 0.39 -1.40 -2.72
C LEU A 70 0.61 -2.11 -4.05
N ALA A 71 -0.43 -2.25 -4.85
CA ALA A 71 -0.29 -2.84 -6.18
C ALA A 71 -1.29 -2.24 -7.16
N VAL A 72 -0.87 -2.16 -8.42
CA VAL A 72 -1.68 -1.65 -9.52
C VAL A 72 -1.73 -2.72 -10.60
N MET A 73 -2.91 -2.95 -11.18
CA MET A 73 -3.09 -3.91 -12.26
C MET A 73 -2.17 -3.57 -13.43
N PRO A 74 -1.57 -4.57 -14.09
CA PRO A 74 -0.58 -4.31 -15.17
C PRO A 74 -1.06 -3.35 -16.24
N ASN A 75 -2.30 -3.49 -16.69
CA ASN A 75 -2.86 -2.64 -17.76
C ASN A 75 -3.22 -1.23 -17.30
N PHE A 76 -3.11 -0.95 -16.00
CA PHE A 76 -3.37 0.38 -15.45
C PHE A 76 -2.11 1.08 -14.94
N ARG A 77 -0.95 0.48 -15.10
CA ARG A 77 0.31 1.07 -14.66
C ARG A 77 0.67 2.31 -15.49
N ARG A 78 1.48 3.21 -14.89
CA ARG A 78 1.91 4.47 -15.49
C ARG A 78 0.77 5.46 -15.76
N ARG A 79 -0.32 5.34 -15.02
CA ARG A 79 -1.47 6.23 -15.13
C ARG A 79 -1.72 7.04 -13.85
N GLY A 80 -0.73 7.04 -12.93
CA GLY A 80 -0.82 7.81 -11.69
C GLY A 80 -1.70 7.17 -10.61
N ILE A 81 -2.09 5.91 -10.76
CA ILE A 81 -3.01 5.26 -9.82
C ILE A 81 -2.36 5.03 -8.46
N ALA A 82 -1.08 4.62 -8.43
CA ALA A 82 -0.37 4.44 -7.18
C ALA A 82 -0.32 5.75 -6.39
N GLY A 83 -0.04 6.87 -7.08
CA GLY A 83 -0.05 8.19 -6.45
C GLY A 83 -1.42 8.58 -5.92
N ALA A 84 -2.49 8.26 -6.67
CA ALA A 84 -3.85 8.53 -6.22
C ALA A 84 -4.21 7.72 -4.98
N LEU A 85 -3.82 6.44 -4.93
CA LEU A 85 -4.05 5.58 -3.78
C LEU A 85 -3.30 6.08 -2.54
N VAL A 86 -2.02 6.38 -2.68
CA VAL A 86 -1.21 6.89 -1.56
C VAL A 86 -1.73 8.24 -1.08
N GLY A 87 -2.08 9.13 -2.01
CA GLY A 87 -2.64 10.45 -1.67
C GLY A 87 -3.93 10.33 -0.87
N ALA A 88 -4.84 9.47 -1.32
CA ALA A 88 -6.10 9.23 -0.61
C ALA A 88 -5.85 8.59 0.76
N LEU A 89 -4.90 7.66 0.84
CA LEU A 89 -4.53 7.04 2.11
C LEU A 89 -4.01 8.08 3.10
N VAL A 90 -3.11 8.95 2.67
CA VAL A 90 -2.55 10.01 3.54
C VAL A 90 -3.67 10.90 4.06
N GLU A 91 -4.63 11.30 3.20
CA GLU A 91 -5.75 12.14 3.63
C GLU A 91 -6.63 11.43 4.66
N ASN A 92 -6.91 10.14 4.46
CA ASN A 92 -7.65 9.34 5.45
C ASN A 92 -6.91 9.27 6.78
N LEU A 93 -5.60 9.06 6.73
CA LEU A 93 -4.79 8.94 7.94
C LEU A 93 -4.71 10.27 8.70
N LYS A 94 -4.59 11.37 7.97
CA LYS A 94 -4.60 12.71 8.60
C LYS A 94 -5.87 12.96 9.39
N GLU A 95 -7.02 12.58 8.84
CA GLU A 95 -8.32 12.73 9.51
C GLU A 95 -8.40 11.94 10.81
N LYS A 96 -7.63 10.86 10.90
CA LYS A 96 -7.59 10.01 12.09
C LYS A 96 -6.51 10.41 13.09
N GLY A 97 -5.81 11.52 12.84
CA GLY A 97 -4.74 11.98 13.71
C GLY A 97 -3.40 11.28 13.54
N VAL A 98 -3.25 10.52 12.48
CA VAL A 98 -1.97 9.86 12.15
C VAL A 98 -1.01 10.90 11.57
N ARG A 99 0.28 10.80 11.90
CA ARG A 99 1.30 11.79 11.50
C ARG A 99 2.28 11.28 10.47
N CYS A 100 2.38 9.97 10.27
CA CYS A 100 3.37 9.43 9.34
C CYS A 100 2.95 8.08 8.80
N LEU A 101 3.55 7.74 7.66
CA LEU A 101 3.33 6.46 6.98
C LEU A 101 4.71 5.88 6.66
N THR A 102 4.94 4.65 7.08
CA THR A 102 6.19 3.93 6.87
C THR A 102 5.93 2.69 6.03
N LEU A 103 6.86 2.34 5.18
CA LEU A 103 6.78 1.12 4.37
C LEU A 103 8.15 0.47 4.27
N GLU A 104 8.14 -0.80 3.89
CA GLU A 104 9.35 -1.55 3.63
C GLU A 104 9.32 -2.00 2.17
N VAL A 105 10.46 -1.90 1.49
CA VAL A 105 10.58 -2.26 0.09
C VAL A 105 11.92 -2.97 -0.13
N ARG A 106 11.94 -3.95 -1.05
CA ARG A 106 13.19 -4.64 -1.38
C ARG A 106 14.21 -3.62 -1.88
N ALA A 107 15.44 -3.73 -1.38
CA ALA A 107 16.52 -2.80 -1.72
C ALA A 107 16.80 -2.76 -3.23
N SER A 108 16.55 -3.87 -3.94
CA SER A 108 16.76 -3.96 -5.38
C SER A 108 15.61 -3.40 -6.22
N ASN A 109 14.47 -3.09 -5.59
CA ASN A 109 13.28 -2.62 -6.31
C ASN A 109 13.38 -1.13 -6.61
N GLU A 110 14.24 -0.78 -7.57
CA GLU A 110 14.53 0.61 -7.90
C GLU A 110 13.31 1.39 -8.38
N SER A 111 12.44 0.73 -9.15
CA SER A 111 11.25 1.42 -9.66
C SER A 111 10.26 1.78 -8.55
N ALA A 112 10.08 0.89 -7.57
CA ALA A 112 9.22 1.18 -6.43
C ALA A 112 9.83 2.27 -5.55
N ILE A 113 11.14 2.20 -5.29
CA ILE A 113 11.84 3.21 -4.50
C ILE A 113 11.70 4.58 -5.15
N ALA A 114 11.92 4.66 -6.47
CA ALA A 114 11.77 5.92 -7.21
C ALA A 114 10.35 6.47 -7.11
N LEU A 115 9.35 5.60 -7.22
CA LEU A 115 7.95 6.00 -7.08
C LEU A 115 7.69 6.61 -5.70
N TYR A 116 8.12 5.92 -4.65
CA TYR A 116 7.88 6.40 -3.29
C TYR A 116 8.63 7.70 -3.00
N GLU A 117 9.86 7.84 -3.49
CA GLU A 117 10.60 9.08 -3.35
C GLU A 117 9.87 10.24 -4.04
N LYS A 118 9.32 9.98 -5.23
CA LYS A 118 8.52 10.97 -5.95
C LYS A 118 7.28 11.37 -5.17
N LEU A 119 6.72 10.46 -4.38
CA LEU A 119 5.55 10.72 -3.54
C LEU A 119 5.91 11.36 -2.19
N GLY A 120 7.18 11.64 -1.96
CA GLY A 120 7.62 12.35 -0.75
C GLY A 120 8.14 11.48 0.37
N PHE A 121 8.39 10.19 0.10
CA PHE A 121 9.00 9.30 1.09
C PHE A 121 10.52 9.47 1.08
N THR A 122 11.14 9.33 2.24
CA THR A 122 12.59 9.37 2.39
C THR A 122 13.07 8.13 3.13
N GLU A 123 14.33 7.77 2.93
CA GLU A 123 14.89 6.59 3.59
C GLU A 123 15.05 6.86 5.08
N ALA A 124 14.49 5.99 5.91
CA ALA A 124 14.56 6.08 7.37
C ALA A 124 15.43 4.99 7.98
N GLY A 125 15.75 3.94 7.24
CA GLY A 125 16.56 2.86 7.75
C GLY A 125 16.61 1.68 6.79
N ARG A 126 17.20 0.59 7.28
CA ARG A 126 17.35 -0.63 6.50
C ARG A 126 17.26 -1.84 7.43
N ARG A 127 16.54 -2.87 7.01
CA ARG A 127 16.49 -4.16 7.71
C ARG A 127 17.27 -5.18 6.91
N LYS A 128 18.37 -5.68 7.45
CA LYS A 128 19.20 -6.67 6.76
C LYS A 128 18.50 -8.01 6.69
N ASN A 129 18.56 -8.64 5.51
CA ASN A 129 18.04 -9.99 5.28
C ASN A 129 16.56 -10.14 5.68
N TYR A 130 15.77 -9.07 5.52
CA TYR A 130 14.37 -9.04 5.91
C TYR A 130 13.49 -9.91 5.01
N TYR A 131 13.73 -9.83 3.68
CA TYR A 131 12.95 -10.61 2.72
C TYR A 131 13.56 -11.99 2.50
N ARG A 132 12.69 -12.93 2.10
CA ARG A 132 13.07 -14.27 1.67
C ARG A 132 12.58 -14.49 0.26
N ASN A 133 13.13 -15.47 -0.45
CA ASN A 133 12.69 -15.91 -1.79
C ASN A 133 12.66 -14.77 -2.83
N PRO A 134 13.78 -14.11 -3.14
CA PRO A 134 15.14 -14.30 -2.63
C PRO A 134 15.40 -13.51 -1.34
N LYS A 135 16.47 -13.87 -0.66
CA LYS A 135 16.93 -13.19 0.55
C LYS A 135 17.49 -11.84 0.18
N GLU A 136 17.01 -10.82 0.83
CA GLU A 136 17.35 -9.45 0.47
C GLU A 136 17.05 -8.48 1.61
N ASP A 137 17.78 -7.37 1.65
CA ASP A 137 17.51 -6.30 2.61
C ASP A 137 16.23 -5.55 2.25
N ALA A 138 15.59 -4.99 3.25
CA ALA A 138 14.50 -4.04 3.07
C ALA A 138 15.00 -2.62 3.36
N LEU A 139 14.63 -1.68 2.50
CA LEU A 139 14.74 -0.27 2.83
C LEU A 139 13.47 0.14 3.57
N ILE A 140 13.62 0.94 4.61
CA ILE A 140 12.50 1.52 5.32
C ILE A 140 12.34 2.93 4.80
N LEU A 141 11.17 3.22 4.21
CA LEU A 141 10.84 4.53 3.68
C LEU A 141 9.73 5.15 4.51
N ARG A 142 9.81 6.45 4.75
CA ARG A 142 8.90 7.15 5.64
C ARG A 142 8.48 8.49 5.06
N LYS A 143 7.18 8.78 5.19
CA LYS A 143 6.61 10.08 4.85
C LYS A 143 5.95 10.65 6.09
N GLU A 144 6.30 11.87 6.44
CA GLU A 144 5.73 12.57 7.59
C GLU A 144 4.97 13.81 7.12
N TRP A 145 3.97 14.21 7.89
CA TRP A 145 3.20 15.43 7.63
C TRP A 145 2.75 16.02 8.96
N GLU A 146 2.37 17.27 8.92
CA GLU A 146 1.84 17.94 10.09
C GLU A 146 0.35 17.64 10.26
N LYS A 147 -0.10 17.56 11.49
CA LYS A 147 -1.52 17.34 11.79
C LYS A 147 -2.39 18.53 11.38
#